data_de7cd3f26030b334e5e984f827cc64be
#
_entry.id   de7cd3f26030b334e5e984f827cc64be
#
_cell.length_a   1.000
_cell.length_b   1.000
_cell.length_c   1.000
_cell.angle_alpha   90.00
_cell.angle_beta   90.00
_cell.angle_gamma   90.00
#
_symmetry.space_group_name_H-M   'P 1'
#
loop_
_entity.id
_entity.type
_entity.pdbx_description
1 polymer ?
#
loop_
_entity_poly.entity_id
_entity_poly.type
_entity_poly.pdbx_seq_one_letter_code
_entity_poly.pdbx_strand_id
1 'polypeptide(L)'
;MKIDDRLLNGEPYWSAYMHSKGTQLGLPIAGTFEITPRCNFNCKMCYIHQQADKPELSDDEWLDIGRQAAASGMIFILITGGEPLIRPDFPKIYKGLKELGLLVSVNTNGSLITDEVFDMFVSDPPNRINISLYGGSDDTYMKLCGNAKYSVVTGNIRRLKEAGISMRINASFTPENASDIKAVYDFAKEMNLPVQSSTYMYPPIRVNSDGFGVAPNRFGAEEAAKYMLTCREQIMTPEQLLKSIEGIGGMHEECTGSEGEPMHCRAGRTSFWAAWDGRLLPCAMFPIEGYDIRKLGFAEAWKCARDFTKTVRLPSECAACSHNKDCCACASSCIAETGSFDKKPEYVCTFTKTFHELIRQKYSKEEKQNED
;
A
#
# COMPACT_ATOMS: atom_id res chain seq x y z
N MET A 1 16.59 -15.39 21.68
CA MET A 1 15.47 -14.42 21.81
C MET A 1 14.50 -14.77 20.70
N LYS A 2 13.33 -15.36 21.02
CA LYS A 2 12.31 -15.62 20.00
C LYS A 2 11.80 -14.27 19.55
N ILE A 3 12.05 -13.93 18.29
CA ILE A 3 11.43 -12.75 17.66
C ILE A 3 9.94 -13.06 17.59
N ASP A 4 9.12 -12.19 18.17
CA ASP A 4 7.66 -12.29 18.08
C ASP A 4 7.29 -12.26 16.60
N ASP A 5 6.55 -13.27 16.09
CA ASP A 5 6.13 -13.38 14.68
C ASP A 5 5.35 -12.16 14.20
N ARG A 6 4.78 -11.38 15.12
CA ARG A 6 4.20 -10.05 14.85
C ARG A 6 5.23 -9.01 14.42
N LEU A 7 6.52 -9.18 14.77
CA LEU A 7 7.61 -8.32 14.31
C LEU A 7 8.06 -8.64 12.87
N LEU A 8 7.81 -9.84 12.37
CA LEU A 8 8.10 -10.20 10.98
C LEU A 8 7.16 -9.54 9.98
N ASN A 9 5.95 -9.15 10.40
CA ASN A 9 4.98 -8.41 9.59
C ASN A 9 4.98 -6.89 9.84
N GLY A 10 5.91 -6.40 10.63
CA GLY A 10 6.45 -5.06 10.47
C GLY A 10 5.76 -3.91 11.15
N GLU A 11 4.70 -4.09 11.96
CA GLU A 11 4.20 -2.97 12.75
C GLU A 11 4.76 -3.01 14.18
N PRO A 12 5.52 -1.99 14.61
CA PRO A 12 5.94 -1.88 16.00
C PRO A 12 4.73 -1.83 16.95
N TYR A 13 4.80 -2.52 18.08
CA TYR A 13 3.75 -2.55 19.11
C TYR A 13 3.22 -1.16 19.49
N TRP A 14 4.10 -0.15 19.58
CA TRP A 14 3.72 1.22 19.87
C TRP A 14 2.86 1.86 18.77
N SER A 15 3.12 1.54 17.49
CA SER A 15 2.30 2.02 16.37
C SER A 15 0.89 1.44 16.44
N ALA A 16 0.77 0.12 16.66
CA ALA A 16 -0.51 -0.54 16.87
C ALA A 16 -1.29 0.06 18.06
N TYR A 17 -0.60 0.31 19.18
CA TYR A 17 -1.17 0.99 20.33
C TYR A 17 -1.69 2.39 20.00
N MET A 18 -0.90 3.22 19.28
CA MET A 18 -1.31 4.56 18.87
C MET A 18 -2.54 4.54 17.98
N HIS A 19 -2.61 3.61 17.01
CA HIS A 19 -3.80 3.45 16.18
C HIS A 19 -5.03 2.99 16.99
N SER A 20 -4.86 2.07 17.93
CA SER A 20 -5.95 1.66 18.81
C SER A 20 -6.50 2.82 19.63
N LYS A 21 -5.62 3.63 20.23
CA LYS A 21 -6.02 4.85 20.97
C LYS A 21 -6.59 5.92 20.05
N GLY A 22 -5.99 6.12 18.87
CA GLY A 22 -6.50 7.05 17.86
C GLY A 22 -7.93 6.70 17.42
N THR A 23 -8.23 5.42 17.26
CA THR A 23 -9.61 4.95 16.95
C THR A 23 -10.59 5.39 18.04
N GLN A 24 -10.26 5.18 19.31
CA GLN A 24 -11.10 5.55 20.45
C GLN A 24 -11.34 7.07 20.53
N LEU A 25 -10.31 7.85 20.25
CA LEU A 25 -10.33 9.31 20.33
C LEU A 25 -10.75 9.99 19.03
N GLY A 26 -10.83 9.24 17.94
CA GLY A 26 -11.17 9.75 16.62
C GLY A 26 -10.05 10.58 15.95
N LEU A 27 -8.78 10.28 16.26
CA LEU A 27 -7.63 11.02 15.79
C LEU A 27 -7.07 10.46 14.47
N PRO A 28 -6.61 11.31 13.54
CA PRO A 28 -5.95 10.91 12.30
C PRO A 28 -4.46 10.61 12.56
N ILE A 29 -4.15 9.43 13.07
CA ILE A 29 -2.77 9.04 13.46
C ILE A 29 -1.81 9.01 12.26
N ALA A 30 -2.30 8.58 11.08
CA ALA A 30 -1.51 8.47 9.87
C ALA A 30 -2.17 9.18 8.69
N GLY A 31 -1.37 9.84 7.86
CA GLY A 31 -1.82 10.46 6.63
C GLY A 31 -1.01 9.99 5.42
N THR A 32 -1.63 10.02 4.25
CA THR A 32 -0.93 9.92 2.97
C THR A 32 -1.19 11.19 2.19
N PHE A 33 -0.12 11.86 1.78
CA PHE A 33 -0.16 13.01 0.89
C PHE A 33 0.26 12.57 -0.51
N GLU A 34 -0.70 12.50 -1.42
CA GLU A 34 -0.47 12.28 -2.84
C GLU A 34 -0.24 13.65 -3.49
N ILE A 35 1.02 14.11 -3.44
CA ILE A 35 1.35 15.51 -3.74
C ILE A 35 1.29 15.88 -5.23
N THR A 36 1.24 14.89 -6.12
CA THR A 36 1.16 15.09 -7.57
C THR A 36 0.57 13.88 -8.27
N PRO A 37 -0.25 14.04 -9.31
CA PRO A 37 -0.67 12.93 -10.18
C PRO A 37 0.37 12.62 -11.27
N ARG A 38 1.35 13.51 -11.50
CA ARG A 38 2.37 13.38 -12.55
C ARG A 38 3.38 12.30 -12.19
N CYS A 39 3.82 11.58 -13.22
CA CYS A 39 4.86 10.55 -13.11
C CYS A 39 5.73 10.55 -14.36
N ASN A 40 7.01 10.22 -14.21
CA ASN A 40 7.92 9.99 -15.31
C ASN A 40 7.88 8.54 -15.85
N PHE A 41 7.04 7.68 -15.25
CA PHE A 41 6.70 6.35 -15.76
C PHE A 41 5.25 6.30 -16.25
N ASN A 42 4.96 5.30 -17.11
CA ASN A 42 3.63 5.00 -17.61
C ASN A 42 3.31 3.51 -17.37
N CYS A 43 3.27 3.12 -16.09
CA CYS A 43 3.09 1.73 -15.71
C CYS A 43 1.71 1.21 -16.10
N LYS A 44 1.64 0.07 -16.78
CA LYS A 44 0.40 -0.54 -17.27
C LYS A 44 -0.61 -0.89 -16.16
N MET A 45 -0.14 -1.12 -14.91
CA MET A 45 -0.98 -1.44 -13.75
C MET A 45 -1.25 -0.22 -12.86
N CYS A 46 -0.91 0.99 -13.29
CA CYS A 46 -1.06 2.18 -12.45
C CYS A 46 -2.53 2.51 -12.21
N TYR A 47 -2.90 2.75 -10.97
CA TYR A 47 -4.27 3.09 -10.57
C TYR A 47 -4.55 4.61 -10.58
N ILE A 48 -3.52 5.45 -10.76
CA ILE A 48 -3.64 6.91 -10.74
C ILE A 48 -3.71 7.50 -12.15
N HIS A 49 -2.98 6.96 -13.11
CA HIS A 49 -2.78 7.48 -14.49
C HIS A 49 -3.04 8.98 -14.63
N GLN A 50 -2.00 9.77 -14.55
CA GLN A 50 -1.85 11.19 -14.92
C GLN A 50 -3.17 11.98 -15.15
N GLN A 51 -3.96 12.19 -14.10
CA GLN A 51 -5.12 13.07 -14.15
C GLN A 51 -4.64 14.52 -13.96
N ALA A 52 -4.26 15.17 -15.06
CA ALA A 52 -3.70 16.53 -15.03
C ALA A 52 -4.75 17.65 -15.09
N ASP A 53 -6.03 17.31 -15.03
CA ASP A 53 -7.14 18.26 -15.32
C ASP A 53 -7.38 19.28 -14.20
N LYS A 54 -6.80 19.04 -13.01
CA LYS A 54 -6.96 19.92 -11.85
C LYS A 54 -5.60 20.46 -11.41
N PRO A 55 -5.53 21.73 -10.94
CA PRO A 55 -4.30 22.27 -10.41
C PRO A 55 -3.86 21.51 -9.16
N GLU A 56 -2.57 21.23 -9.07
CA GLU A 56 -1.95 20.70 -7.86
C GLU A 56 -1.94 21.76 -6.75
N LEU A 57 -2.01 21.31 -5.49
CA LEU A 57 -1.73 22.17 -4.35
C LEU A 57 -0.27 22.65 -4.39
N SER A 58 -0.05 23.90 -4.00
CA SER A 58 1.28 24.46 -3.79
C SER A 58 1.98 23.81 -2.58
N ASP A 59 3.28 24.03 -2.47
CA ASP A 59 4.06 23.63 -1.28
C ASP A 59 3.54 24.26 0.01
N ASP A 60 3.17 25.55 -0.03
CA ASP A 60 2.62 26.25 1.14
C ASP A 60 1.26 25.68 1.58
N GLU A 61 0.39 25.30 0.62
CA GLU A 61 -0.88 24.64 0.91
C GLU A 61 -0.64 23.23 1.52
N TRP A 62 0.32 22.46 1.01
CA TRP A 62 0.68 21.17 1.61
C TRP A 62 1.21 21.31 3.04
N LEU A 63 2.04 22.33 3.30
CA LEU A 63 2.57 22.59 4.63
C LEU A 63 1.48 23.10 5.59
N ASP A 64 0.51 23.85 5.08
CA ASP A 64 -0.66 24.25 5.87
C ASP A 64 -1.53 23.07 6.26
N ILE A 65 -1.83 22.18 5.31
CA ILE A 65 -2.54 20.92 5.59
C ILE A 65 -1.75 20.06 6.59
N GLY A 66 -0.44 19.98 6.43
CA GLY A 66 0.47 19.28 7.35
C GLY A 66 0.37 19.80 8.78
N ARG A 67 0.39 21.14 8.97
CA ARG A 67 0.23 21.80 10.28
C ARG A 67 -1.13 21.47 10.90
N GLN A 68 -2.21 21.59 10.14
CA GLN A 68 -3.57 21.29 10.61
C GLN A 68 -3.73 19.80 10.99
N ALA A 69 -3.17 18.89 10.19
CA ALA A 69 -3.21 17.46 10.45
C ALA A 69 -2.39 17.08 11.68
N ALA A 70 -1.17 17.64 11.85
CA ALA A 70 -0.33 17.46 13.03
C ALA A 70 -1.03 17.97 14.30
N ALA A 71 -1.64 19.16 14.24
CA ALA A 71 -2.44 19.71 15.35
C ALA A 71 -3.67 18.85 15.69
N SER A 72 -4.17 18.06 14.72
CA SER A 72 -5.27 17.08 14.90
C SER A 72 -4.81 15.72 15.41
N GLY A 73 -3.50 15.52 15.64
CA GLY A 73 -2.93 14.28 16.20
C GLY A 73 -2.20 13.37 15.21
N MET A 74 -1.97 13.80 13.97
CA MET A 74 -1.17 13.02 13.01
C MET A 74 0.29 12.92 13.48
N ILE A 75 0.82 11.71 13.37
CA ILE A 75 2.21 11.37 13.73
C ILE A 75 2.96 10.85 12.50
N PHE A 76 2.31 10.00 11.72
CA PHE A 76 2.91 9.38 10.54
C PHE A 76 2.41 10.03 9.27
N ILE A 77 3.32 10.32 8.37
CA ILE A 77 2.98 10.81 7.03
C ILE A 77 3.71 10.01 5.97
N LEU A 78 2.98 9.61 4.95
CA LEU A 78 3.52 9.02 3.73
C LEU A 78 3.38 10.04 2.60
N ILE A 79 4.49 10.48 2.04
CA ILE A 79 4.49 11.27 0.81
C ILE A 79 4.50 10.31 -0.37
N THR A 80 3.57 10.51 -1.29
CA THR A 80 3.42 9.74 -2.53
C THR A 80 2.92 10.64 -3.66
N GLY A 81 2.55 10.05 -4.77
CA GLY A 81 1.98 10.72 -5.93
C GLY A 81 1.91 9.75 -7.10
N GLY A 82 1.94 10.26 -8.32
CA GLY A 82 2.49 9.51 -9.43
C GLY A 82 3.96 9.21 -9.14
N GLU A 83 4.80 10.26 -9.18
CA GLU A 83 6.16 10.23 -8.64
C GLU A 83 6.41 11.53 -7.87
N PRO A 84 6.54 11.52 -6.54
CA PRO A 84 6.67 12.74 -5.75
C PRO A 84 7.95 13.52 -6.06
N LEU A 85 9.04 12.84 -6.43
CA LEU A 85 10.32 13.48 -6.75
C LEU A 85 10.32 14.23 -8.09
N ILE A 86 9.23 14.17 -8.86
CA ILE A 86 9.08 15.00 -10.08
C ILE A 86 8.79 16.48 -9.76
N ARG A 87 8.34 16.75 -8.51
CA ARG A 87 8.05 18.12 -8.05
C ARG A 87 9.34 18.84 -7.67
N PRO A 88 9.62 20.01 -8.25
CA PRO A 88 10.82 20.80 -7.87
C PRO A 88 10.79 21.28 -6.41
N ASP A 89 9.59 21.46 -5.85
CA ASP A 89 9.36 21.91 -4.47
C ASP A 89 9.25 20.74 -3.46
N PHE A 90 9.45 19.48 -3.90
CA PHE A 90 9.49 18.32 -3.01
C PHE A 90 10.40 18.50 -1.80
N PRO A 91 11.65 19.02 -1.92
CA PRO A 91 12.51 19.22 -0.78
C PRO A 91 11.92 20.17 0.27
N LYS A 92 11.22 21.23 -0.14
CA LYS A 92 10.55 22.17 0.77
C LYS A 92 9.41 21.49 1.51
N ILE A 93 8.55 20.74 0.80
CA ILE A 93 7.44 19.97 1.40
C ILE A 93 8.00 18.96 2.40
N TYR A 94 9.00 18.17 2.01
CA TYR A 94 9.60 17.12 2.82
C TYR A 94 10.16 17.69 4.14
N LYS A 95 11.02 18.69 4.05
CA LYS A 95 11.67 19.34 5.22
C LYS A 95 10.63 19.98 6.13
N GLY A 96 9.68 20.73 5.56
CA GLY A 96 8.66 21.40 6.35
C GLY A 96 7.76 20.42 7.11
N LEU A 97 7.42 19.27 6.52
CA LEU A 97 6.67 18.23 7.24
C LEU A 97 7.50 17.59 8.37
N LYS A 98 8.81 17.43 8.20
CA LYS A 98 9.72 16.96 9.27
C LYS A 98 9.87 17.97 10.39
N GLU A 99 9.94 19.25 10.08
CA GLU A 99 9.99 20.35 11.07
C GLU A 99 8.73 20.41 11.96
N LEU A 100 7.60 19.87 11.47
CA LEU A 100 6.39 19.68 12.27
C LEU A 100 6.48 18.50 13.25
N GLY A 101 7.60 17.78 13.30
CA GLY A 101 7.80 16.60 14.15
C GLY A 101 7.18 15.31 13.60
N LEU A 102 6.75 15.28 12.33
CA LEU A 102 6.13 14.12 11.71
C LEU A 102 7.17 13.07 11.31
N LEU A 103 6.80 11.80 11.45
CA LEU A 103 7.57 10.67 10.94
C LEU A 103 7.28 10.49 9.45
N VAL A 104 8.11 11.13 8.62
CA VAL A 104 7.91 11.18 7.17
C VAL A 104 8.47 9.93 6.49
N SER A 105 7.63 9.21 5.75
CA SER A 105 8.02 8.15 4.81
C SER A 105 7.75 8.60 3.38
N VAL A 106 8.47 8.01 2.42
CA VAL A 106 8.34 8.38 0.99
C VAL A 106 8.11 7.13 0.14
N ASN A 107 7.09 7.15 -0.72
CA ASN A 107 6.93 6.20 -1.82
C ASN A 107 7.51 6.82 -3.10
N THR A 108 8.42 6.12 -3.76
CA THR A 108 9.02 6.58 -5.02
C THR A 108 9.29 5.40 -5.97
N ASN A 109 9.30 5.67 -7.26
CA ASN A 109 9.81 4.71 -8.24
C ASN A 109 11.36 4.63 -8.25
N GLY A 110 12.03 5.49 -7.49
CA GLY A 110 13.46 5.50 -7.27
C GLY A 110 14.32 5.99 -8.44
N SER A 111 13.73 6.35 -9.57
CA SER A 111 14.50 6.75 -10.77
C SER A 111 14.94 8.22 -10.77
N LEU A 112 14.33 9.06 -9.92
CA LEU A 112 14.61 10.49 -9.79
C LEU A 112 15.39 10.86 -8.53
N ILE A 113 16.07 9.89 -7.89
CA ILE A 113 16.98 10.14 -6.78
C ILE A 113 18.29 10.69 -7.34
N THR A 114 18.30 12.00 -7.59
CA THR A 114 19.49 12.78 -7.99
C THR A 114 20.47 12.88 -6.82
N ASP A 115 21.67 13.42 -7.05
CA ASP A 115 22.63 13.66 -5.97
C ASP A 115 22.07 14.64 -4.92
N GLU A 116 21.34 15.66 -5.36
CA GLU A 116 20.68 16.63 -4.45
C GLU A 116 19.61 15.94 -3.57
N VAL A 117 18.76 15.07 -4.13
CA VAL A 117 17.76 14.31 -3.38
C VAL A 117 18.44 13.30 -2.45
N PHE A 118 19.50 12.66 -2.91
CA PHE A 118 20.28 11.72 -2.12
C PHE A 118 20.90 12.43 -0.90
N ASP A 119 21.59 13.55 -1.10
CA ASP A 119 22.21 14.32 -0.04
C ASP A 119 21.18 14.86 0.97
N MET A 120 20.00 15.23 0.50
CA MET A 120 18.89 15.60 1.37
C MET A 120 18.46 14.43 2.26
N PHE A 121 18.27 13.22 1.70
CA PHE A 121 17.89 12.04 2.48
C PHE A 121 18.98 11.57 3.44
N VAL A 122 20.25 11.80 3.11
CA VAL A 122 21.38 11.50 4.02
C VAL A 122 21.46 12.48 5.16
N SER A 123 21.31 13.78 4.88
CA SER A 123 21.40 14.84 5.90
C SER A 123 20.19 14.87 6.84
N ASP A 124 19.00 14.51 6.35
CA ASP A 124 17.77 14.47 7.13
C ASP A 124 16.96 13.19 6.76
N PRO A 125 17.32 12.02 7.32
CA PRO A 125 16.79 10.74 6.90
C PRO A 125 15.27 10.61 7.08
N PRO A 126 14.55 10.07 6.09
CA PRO A 126 13.14 9.72 6.24
C PRO A 126 12.99 8.55 7.24
N ASN A 127 11.80 8.42 7.81
CA ASN A 127 11.46 7.24 8.60
C ASN A 127 11.63 5.94 7.78
N ARG A 128 11.23 5.97 6.50
CA ARG A 128 11.47 4.90 5.53
C ARG A 128 11.22 5.38 4.11
N ILE A 129 11.99 4.87 3.16
CA ILE A 129 11.70 4.98 1.73
C ILE A 129 11.14 3.64 1.24
N ASN A 130 9.96 3.64 0.64
CA ASN A 130 9.40 2.50 -0.07
C ASN A 130 9.71 2.70 -1.56
N ILE A 131 10.60 1.87 -2.10
CA ILE A 131 11.03 1.96 -3.50
C ILE A 131 10.32 0.90 -4.32
N SER A 132 9.71 1.30 -5.42
CA SER A 132 9.09 0.37 -6.36
C SER A 132 10.16 -0.35 -7.18
N LEU A 133 10.15 -1.69 -7.14
CA LEU A 133 11.00 -2.53 -7.99
C LEU A 133 10.12 -3.53 -8.74
N TYR A 134 9.96 -3.31 -10.04
CA TYR A 134 8.94 -4.00 -10.85
C TYR A 134 9.52 -5.00 -11.85
N GLY A 135 10.77 -5.38 -11.73
CA GLY A 135 11.39 -6.36 -12.62
C GLY A 135 12.87 -6.57 -12.34
N GLY A 136 13.50 -7.48 -13.09
CA GLY A 136 14.89 -7.85 -13.00
C GLY A 136 15.76 -7.29 -14.13
N SER A 137 15.21 -6.46 -15.03
CA SER A 137 15.93 -5.92 -16.20
C SER A 137 15.32 -4.63 -16.72
N ASP A 138 16.11 -3.88 -17.49
CA ASP A 138 15.65 -2.69 -18.23
C ASP A 138 14.57 -3.06 -19.27
N ASP A 139 14.63 -4.24 -19.86
CA ASP A 139 13.62 -4.74 -20.81
C ASP A 139 12.25 -4.93 -20.13
N THR A 140 12.22 -5.54 -18.94
CA THR A 140 10.98 -5.68 -18.16
C THR A 140 10.43 -4.32 -17.77
N TYR A 141 11.31 -3.40 -17.33
CA TYR A 141 10.90 -2.03 -17.01
C TYR A 141 10.32 -1.30 -18.22
N MET A 142 10.93 -1.44 -19.41
CA MET A 142 10.39 -0.86 -20.64
C MET A 142 9.00 -1.41 -20.95
N LYS A 143 8.81 -2.71 -20.86
CA LYS A 143 7.52 -3.37 -21.15
C LYS A 143 6.41 -2.96 -20.19
N LEU A 144 6.72 -2.91 -18.88
CA LEU A 144 5.74 -2.68 -17.82
C LEU A 144 5.54 -1.21 -17.49
N CYS A 145 6.64 -0.45 -17.39
CA CYS A 145 6.65 0.93 -16.92
C CYS A 145 6.81 1.97 -18.04
N GLY A 146 7.03 1.53 -19.27
CA GLY A 146 7.26 2.41 -20.41
C GLY A 146 8.60 3.15 -20.36
N ASN A 147 9.55 2.72 -19.51
CA ASN A 147 10.84 3.38 -19.32
C ASN A 147 11.89 2.39 -18.79
N ALA A 148 13.03 2.24 -19.49
CA ALA A 148 14.14 1.37 -19.13
C ALA A 148 14.97 1.99 -17.99
N LYS A 149 14.59 1.77 -16.75
CA LYS A 149 15.20 2.40 -15.55
C LYS A 149 15.59 1.41 -14.46
N TYR A 150 15.59 0.12 -14.71
CA TYR A 150 16.01 -0.89 -13.73
C TYR A 150 17.40 -0.61 -13.17
N SER A 151 18.38 -0.40 -14.06
CA SER A 151 19.78 -0.15 -13.67
C SER A 151 19.93 1.12 -12.83
N VAL A 152 19.15 2.18 -13.13
CA VAL A 152 19.13 3.42 -12.35
C VAL A 152 18.53 3.20 -10.97
N VAL A 153 17.37 2.53 -10.92
CA VAL A 153 16.65 2.27 -9.65
C VAL A 153 17.50 1.41 -8.71
N THR A 154 18.08 0.31 -9.22
CA THR A 154 18.92 -0.58 -8.42
C THR A 154 20.21 0.10 -7.97
N GLY A 155 20.81 0.95 -8.82
CA GLY A 155 21.95 1.79 -8.45
C GLY A 155 21.61 2.73 -7.29
N ASN A 156 20.46 3.40 -7.34
CA ASN A 156 19.99 4.28 -6.27
C ASN A 156 19.67 3.51 -4.96
N ILE A 157 19.10 2.29 -5.07
CA ILE A 157 18.89 1.43 -3.89
C ILE A 157 20.23 1.10 -3.21
N ARG A 158 21.27 0.74 -3.98
CA ARG A 158 22.61 0.46 -3.44
C ARG A 158 23.19 1.68 -2.71
N ARG A 159 23.18 2.85 -3.36
CA ARG A 159 23.64 4.12 -2.77
C ARG A 159 22.96 4.44 -1.45
N LEU A 160 21.62 4.39 -1.42
CA LEU A 160 20.85 4.66 -0.20
C LEU A 160 21.12 3.62 0.90
N LYS A 161 21.31 2.34 0.53
CA LYS A 161 21.64 1.27 1.47
C LYS A 161 23.01 1.49 2.10
N GLU A 162 24.01 1.84 1.31
CA GLU A 162 25.37 2.16 1.78
C GLU A 162 25.36 3.37 2.73
N ALA A 163 24.48 4.34 2.48
CA ALA A 163 24.28 5.49 3.37
C ALA A 163 23.45 5.17 4.63
N GLY A 164 23.01 3.92 4.82
CA GLY A 164 22.25 3.52 6.02
C GLY A 164 20.78 3.93 6.03
N ILE A 165 20.22 4.36 4.89
CA ILE A 165 18.82 4.79 4.81
C ILE A 165 17.89 3.57 4.94
N SER A 166 16.88 3.69 5.81
CA SER A 166 15.84 2.67 5.98
C SER A 166 14.98 2.56 4.72
N MET A 167 14.89 1.36 4.16
CA MET A 167 14.15 1.11 2.92
C MET A 167 13.33 -0.16 2.96
N ARG A 168 12.32 -0.22 2.10
CA ARG A 168 11.56 -1.41 1.73
C ARG A 168 11.33 -1.42 0.23
N ILE A 169 11.43 -2.59 -0.38
CA ILE A 169 11.04 -2.80 -1.77
C ILE A 169 9.53 -3.06 -1.83
N ASN A 170 8.83 -2.31 -2.67
CA ASN A 170 7.45 -2.57 -3.06
C ASN A 170 7.45 -3.21 -4.46
N ALA A 171 6.93 -4.43 -4.58
CA ALA A 171 6.90 -5.18 -5.83
C ALA A 171 5.46 -5.57 -6.18
N SER A 172 4.97 -5.06 -7.31
CA SER A 172 3.69 -5.46 -7.89
C SER A 172 3.95 -6.35 -9.09
N PHE A 173 3.39 -7.57 -9.05
CA PHE A 173 3.58 -8.54 -10.12
C PHE A 173 2.31 -8.69 -10.96
N THR A 174 2.50 -8.67 -12.26
CA THR A 174 1.49 -8.80 -13.32
C THR A 174 1.98 -9.84 -14.34
N PRO A 175 1.18 -10.24 -15.33
CA PRO A 175 1.67 -11.13 -16.39
C PRO A 175 2.94 -10.67 -17.09
N GLU A 176 3.19 -9.35 -17.13
CA GLU A 176 4.35 -8.78 -17.82
C GLU A 176 5.69 -8.98 -17.10
N ASN A 177 5.68 -9.17 -15.79
CA ASN A 177 6.89 -9.28 -14.96
C ASN A 177 6.88 -10.48 -14.00
N ALA A 178 5.97 -11.41 -14.17
CA ALA A 178 5.88 -12.60 -13.32
C ALA A 178 7.17 -13.44 -13.34
N SER A 179 7.84 -13.52 -14.49
CA SER A 179 9.12 -14.23 -14.65
C SER A 179 10.24 -13.64 -13.78
N ASP A 180 10.11 -12.40 -13.37
CA ASP A 180 11.15 -11.67 -12.63
C ASP A 180 10.99 -11.73 -11.10
N ILE A 181 9.97 -12.45 -10.59
CA ILE A 181 9.75 -12.60 -9.14
C ILE A 181 11.04 -12.99 -8.44
N LYS A 182 11.69 -14.07 -8.92
CA LYS A 182 12.92 -14.54 -8.31
C LYS A 182 14.03 -13.49 -8.34
N ALA A 183 14.22 -12.81 -9.45
CA ALA A 183 15.26 -11.79 -9.60
C ALA A 183 15.06 -10.61 -8.64
N VAL A 184 13.81 -10.17 -8.43
CA VAL A 184 13.46 -9.11 -7.48
C VAL A 184 13.77 -9.54 -6.05
N TYR A 185 13.44 -10.77 -5.66
CA TYR A 185 13.72 -11.28 -4.33
C TYR A 185 15.21 -11.57 -4.09
N ASP A 186 15.93 -12.07 -5.09
CA ASP A 186 17.37 -12.27 -5.01
C ASP A 186 18.09 -10.94 -4.78
N PHE A 187 17.72 -9.89 -5.52
CA PHE A 187 18.24 -8.54 -5.32
C PHE A 187 17.89 -7.99 -3.92
N ALA A 188 16.65 -8.17 -3.48
CA ALA A 188 16.24 -7.74 -2.14
C ALA A 188 17.03 -8.46 -1.04
N LYS A 189 17.28 -9.76 -1.21
CA LYS A 189 18.10 -10.57 -0.30
C LYS A 189 19.56 -10.11 -0.29
N GLU A 190 20.16 -9.87 -1.47
CA GLU A 190 21.50 -9.31 -1.60
C GLU A 190 21.62 -7.99 -0.82
N MET A 191 20.63 -7.13 -0.95
CA MET A 191 20.58 -5.82 -0.28
C MET A 191 20.14 -5.89 1.19
N ASN A 192 19.75 -7.06 1.69
CA ASN A 192 19.11 -7.23 3.01
C ASN A 192 17.96 -6.23 3.23
N LEU A 193 17.02 -6.22 2.29
CA LEU A 193 15.82 -5.35 2.32
C LEU A 193 14.55 -6.19 2.38
N PRO A 194 13.56 -5.77 3.18
CA PRO A 194 12.25 -6.40 3.17
C PRO A 194 11.51 -6.09 1.86
N VAL A 195 10.72 -7.08 1.39
CA VAL A 195 9.86 -6.95 0.21
C VAL A 195 8.41 -6.99 0.62
N GLN A 196 7.65 -6.01 0.18
CA GLN A 196 6.18 -6.07 0.17
C GLN A 196 5.72 -6.33 -1.27
N SER A 197 5.17 -7.52 -1.52
CA SER A 197 4.69 -7.90 -2.83
C SER A 197 3.17 -7.94 -2.91
N SER A 198 2.64 -7.70 -4.12
CA SER A 198 1.24 -7.89 -4.46
C SER A 198 1.13 -8.51 -5.85
N THR A 199 0.20 -9.45 -6.02
CA THR A 199 -0.23 -10.00 -7.30
C THR A 199 -1.68 -9.64 -7.61
N TYR A 200 -2.35 -8.97 -6.68
CA TYR A 200 -3.66 -8.36 -6.89
C TYR A 200 -3.49 -6.90 -7.32
N MET A 201 -4.00 -6.58 -8.50
CA MET A 201 -4.07 -5.21 -9.00
C MET A 201 -5.52 -4.74 -8.93
N TYR A 202 -5.73 -3.62 -8.27
CA TYR A 202 -7.04 -2.99 -8.20
C TYR A 202 -7.50 -2.53 -9.58
N PRO A 203 -8.78 -2.69 -9.92
CA PRO A 203 -9.39 -1.94 -11.01
C PRO A 203 -9.13 -0.43 -10.85
N PRO A 204 -8.69 0.28 -11.91
CA PRO A 204 -8.32 1.69 -11.83
C PRO A 204 -9.56 2.61 -11.81
N ILE A 205 -10.46 2.39 -10.86
CA ILE A 205 -11.75 3.10 -10.73
C ILE A 205 -11.61 4.61 -10.50
N ARG A 206 -10.44 5.08 -10.07
CA ARG A 206 -10.16 6.52 -9.98
C ARG A 206 -9.99 7.19 -11.34
N VAL A 207 -9.63 6.41 -12.36
CA VAL A 207 -9.41 6.86 -13.75
C VAL A 207 -10.63 6.57 -14.60
N ASN A 208 -11.21 5.40 -14.40
CA ASN A 208 -12.40 4.94 -15.10
C ASN A 208 -13.47 4.56 -14.06
N SER A 209 -14.35 5.51 -13.75
CA SER A 209 -15.41 5.36 -12.75
C SER A 209 -16.38 4.21 -13.04
N ASP A 210 -16.46 3.75 -14.28
CA ASP A 210 -17.36 2.67 -14.71
C ASP A 210 -16.63 1.33 -14.90
N GLY A 211 -15.31 1.30 -14.65
CA GLY A 211 -14.44 0.14 -14.87
C GLY A 211 -14.40 -0.86 -13.70
N PHE A 212 -15.49 -1.02 -12.96
CA PHE A 212 -15.54 -1.98 -11.86
C PHE A 212 -15.25 -3.41 -12.32
N GLY A 213 -14.41 -4.13 -11.56
CA GLY A 213 -13.98 -5.48 -11.86
C GLY A 213 -13.00 -5.61 -13.04
N VAL A 214 -12.75 -4.54 -13.78
CA VAL A 214 -11.87 -4.54 -14.96
C VAL A 214 -10.53 -3.90 -14.61
N ALA A 215 -9.47 -4.71 -14.57
CA ALA A 215 -8.10 -4.23 -14.42
C ALA A 215 -7.24 -4.76 -15.56
N PRO A 216 -6.86 -3.91 -16.51
CA PRO A 216 -5.91 -4.29 -17.55
C PRO A 216 -4.60 -4.79 -16.94
N ASN A 217 -3.96 -5.77 -17.58
CA ASN A 217 -2.66 -6.31 -17.15
C ASN A 217 -2.64 -6.88 -15.72
N ARG A 218 -3.73 -7.45 -15.22
CA ARG A 218 -3.71 -8.27 -14.02
C ARG A 218 -3.86 -9.76 -14.35
N PHE A 219 -3.40 -10.61 -13.46
CA PHE A 219 -3.67 -12.05 -13.52
C PHE A 219 -5.16 -12.35 -13.36
N GLY A 220 -5.61 -13.50 -13.83
CA GLY A 220 -6.81 -14.13 -13.31
C GLY A 220 -6.65 -14.45 -11.81
N ALA A 221 -7.75 -14.58 -11.09
CA ALA A 221 -7.70 -14.74 -9.62
C ALA A 221 -6.88 -15.96 -9.16
N GLU A 222 -7.04 -17.09 -9.82
CA GLU A 222 -6.30 -18.32 -9.53
C GLU A 222 -4.81 -18.21 -9.86
N GLU A 223 -4.49 -17.53 -10.97
CA GLU A 223 -3.11 -17.28 -11.36
C GLU A 223 -2.43 -16.32 -10.41
N ALA A 224 -3.13 -15.26 -10.00
CA ALA A 224 -2.64 -14.33 -8.97
C ALA A 224 -2.30 -15.05 -7.65
N ALA A 225 -3.14 -16.03 -7.25
CA ALA A 225 -2.89 -16.85 -6.07
C ALA A 225 -1.63 -17.72 -6.21
N LYS A 226 -1.40 -18.32 -7.39
CA LYS A 226 -0.18 -19.11 -7.69
C LYS A 226 1.06 -18.25 -7.56
N TYR A 227 1.08 -17.08 -8.19
CA TYR A 227 2.23 -16.17 -8.12
C TYR A 227 2.39 -15.55 -6.73
N MET A 228 1.31 -15.36 -5.96
CA MET A 228 1.44 -14.95 -4.56
C MET A 228 2.12 -16.04 -3.73
N LEU A 229 1.79 -17.31 -3.94
CA LEU A 229 2.51 -18.41 -3.29
C LEU A 229 3.99 -18.38 -3.65
N THR A 230 4.32 -18.24 -4.94
CA THR A 230 5.72 -18.09 -5.38
C THR A 230 6.44 -16.92 -4.66
N CYS A 231 5.79 -15.79 -4.46
CA CYS A 231 6.33 -14.67 -3.71
C CYS A 231 6.55 -15.03 -2.22
N ARG A 232 5.58 -15.67 -1.60
CA ARG A 232 5.65 -16.04 -0.18
C ARG A 232 6.73 -17.08 0.09
N GLU A 233 6.93 -18.02 -0.81
CA GLU A 233 8.00 -19.04 -0.74
C GLU A 233 9.42 -18.45 -0.75
N GLN A 234 9.60 -17.22 -1.22
CA GLN A 234 10.89 -16.54 -1.16
C GLN A 234 11.28 -16.10 0.26
N ILE A 235 10.30 -15.94 1.16
CA ILE A 235 10.48 -15.31 2.48
C ILE A 235 9.88 -16.10 3.65
N MET A 236 9.12 -17.15 3.39
CA MET A 236 8.44 -17.95 4.43
C MET A 236 8.82 -19.41 4.33
N THR A 237 8.92 -20.07 5.47
CA THR A 237 9.05 -21.54 5.54
C THR A 237 7.71 -22.23 5.28
N PRO A 238 7.69 -23.54 4.94
CA PRO A 238 6.46 -24.30 4.83
C PRO A 238 5.55 -24.21 6.05
N GLU A 239 6.10 -24.29 7.25
CA GLU A 239 5.37 -24.15 8.50
C GLU A 239 4.75 -22.76 8.67
N GLN A 240 5.48 -21.69 8.31
CA GLN A 240 4.96 -20.32 8.34
C GLN A 240 3.85 -20.12 7.32
N LEU A 241 3.95 -20.75 6.14
CA LEU A 241 2.90 -20.71 5.11
C LEU A 241 1.61 -21.40 5.62
N LEU A 242 1.72 -22.59 6.22
CA LEU A 242 0.57 -23.28 6.79
C LEU A 242 -0.08 -22.46 7.90
N LYS A 243 0.68 -21.93 8.84
CA LYS A 243 0.17 -21.05 9.90
C LYS A 243 -0.52 -19.79 9.36
N SER A 244 -0.06 -19.25 8.24
CA SER A 244 -0.64 -18.03 7.65
C SER A 244 -2.07 -18.21 7.15
N ILE A 245 -2.50 -19.44 6.88
CA ILE A 245 -3.86 -19.78 6.41
C ILE A 245 -4.76 -20.38 7.50
N GLU A 246 -4.27 -20.51 8.72
CA GLU A 246 -5.03 -21.00 9.87
C GLU A 246 -5.60 -19.87 10.74
N GLY A 247 -5.44 -18.63 10.30
CA GLY A 247 -5.87 -17.44 11.04
C GLY A 247 -5.07 -17.20 12.34
N ILE A 248 -3.97 -17.93 12.52
CA ILE A 248 -3.06 -17.78 13.66
C ILE A 248 -1.96 -16.80 13.27
N GLY A 249 -2.17 -15.53 13.54
CA GLY A 249 -1.21 -14.44 13.22
C GLY A 249 -1.55 -13.63 11.99
N GLY A 250 -2.82 -13.66 11.55
CA GLY A 250 -3.27 -12.89 10.39
C GLY A 250 -3.12 -11.37 10.59
N MET A 251 -2.59 -10.71 9.56
CA MET A 251 -2.48 -9.24 9.47
C MET A 251 -3.85 -8.51 9.53
N HIS A 252 -4.97 -9.21 9.74
CA HIS A 252 -6.32 -8.74 9.47
C HIS A 252 -7.32 -8.89 10.61
N GLU A 253 -6.88 -8.93 11.88
CA GLU A 253 -7.83 -8.75 13.00
C GLU A 253 -8.67 -7.47 12.85
N GLU A 254 -8.20 -6.52 12.03
CA GLU A 254 -8.87 -5.23 11.77
C GLU A 254 -9.84 -5.25 10.57
N CYS A 255 -9.86 -6.31 9.76
CA CYS A 255 -10.65 -6.38 8.52
C CYS A 255 -11.86 -7.32 8.58
N THR A 256 -12.07 -8.01 9.67
CA THR A 256 -13.19 -8.93 9.84
C THR A 256 -14.42 -8.18 10.35
N GLY A 257 -15.25 -7.69 9.44
CA GLY A 257 -16.57 -7.17 9.78
C GLY A 257 -17.56 -8.32 10.06
N SER A 258 -18.34 -8.22 11.12
CA SER A 258 -19.55 -9.00 11.29
C SER A 258 -20.70 -8.41 10.45
N GLU A 259 -21.76 -9.18 10.21
CA GLU A 259 -22.93 -8.70 9.49
C GLU A 259 -23.47 -7.41 10.10
N GLY A 260 -23.67 -6.39 9.27
CA GLY A 260 -24.16 -5.09 9.70
C GLY A 260 -23.14 -4.17 10.36
N GLU A 261 -21.89 -4.58 10.53
CA GLU A 261 -20.83 -3.76 11.09
C GLU A 261 -20.17 -2.84 10.04
N PRO A 262 -19.74 -1.63 10.45
CA PRO A 262 -18.92 -0.78 9.59
C PRO A 262 -17.57 -1.44 9.29
N MET A 263 -16.89 -0.94 8.24
CA MET A 263 -15.53 -1.38 7.93
C MET A 263 -14.56 -1.17 9.13
N HIS A 264 -13.67 -2.14 9.35
CA HIS A 264 -12.75 -2.13 10.50
C HIS A 264 -11.33 -1.65 10.20
N CYS A 265 -10.95 -1.41 8.93
CA CYS A 265 -9.62 -0.94 8.58
C CYS A 265 -9.35 0.49 9.11
N ARG A 266 -8.11 0.96 9.01
CA ARG A 266 -7.69 2.29 9.49
C ARG A 266 -8.24 3.45 8.67
N ALA A 267 -8.67 3.19 7.43
CA ALA A 267 -9.20 4.19 6.51
C ALA A 267 -10.40 4.93 7.12
N GLY A 268 -10.31 6.25 7.25
CA GLY A 268 -11.33 7.08 7.89
C GLY A 268 -11.52 6.84 9.39
N ARG A 269 -10.70 6.01 10.04
CA ARG A 269 -10.72 5.79 11.50
C ARG A 269 -9.50 6.38 12.18
N THR A 270 -8.32 6.12 11.64
CA THR A 270 -7.03 6.64 12.10
C THR A 270 -6.09 6.97 10.96
N SER A 271 -6.50 6.74 9.71
CA SER A 271 -5.74 7.12 8.54
C SER A 271 -6.62 7.78 7.48
N PHE A 272 -5.99 8.62 6.67
CA PHE A 272 -6.63 9.33 5.56
C PHE A 272 -5.70 9.42 4.35
N TRP A 273 -6.27 9.82 3.23
CA TRP A 273 -5.59 10.11 1.97
C TRP A 273 -5.92 11.53 1.53
N ALA A 274 -4.93 12.39 1.39
CA ALA A 274 -5.10 13.71 0.78
C ALA A 274 -4.57 13.66 -0.66
N ALA A 275 -5.45 13.93 -1.62
CA ALA A 275 -5.13 13.95 -3.03
C ALA A 275 -4.51 15.30 -3.44
N TRP A 276 -3.83 15.31 -4.57
CA TRP A 276 -3.08 16.46 -5.11
C TRP A 276 -3.92 17.73 -5.30
N ASP A 277 -5.22 17.58 -5.46
CA ASP A 277 -6.18 18.67 -5.67
C ASP A 277 -6.85 19.15 -4.37
N GLY A 278 -6.37 18.70 -3.21
CA GLY A 278 -6.85 19.13 -1.89
C GLY A 278 -8.05 18.36 -1.35
N ARG A 279 -8.46 17.27 -1.99
CA ARG A 279 -9.53 16.41 -1.46
C ARG A 279 -9.01 15.43 -0.43
N LEU A 280 -9.68 15.36 0.72
CA LEU A 280 -9.46 14.31 1.71
C LEU A 280 -10.40 13.13 1.44
N LEU A 281 -9.81 11.94 1.38
CA LEU A 281 -10.47 10.66 1.18
C LEU A 281 -10.17 9.74 2.38
N PRO A 282 -11.07 8.86 2.79
CA PRO A 282 -10.73 7.78 3.73
C PRO A 282 -9.64 6.84 3.18
N CYS A 283 -9.75 6.49 1.91
CA CYS A 283 -8.86 5.57 1.21
C CYS A 283 -8.68 6.02 -0.25
N ALA A 284 -7.47 5.85 -0.79
CA ALA A 284 -7.16 6.14 -2.19
C ALA A 284 -8.07 5.44 -3.20
N MET A 285 -8.59 4.28 -2.84
CA MET A 285 -9.40 3.43 -3.72
C MET A 285 -10.90 3.67 -3.60
N PHE A 286 -11.35 4.66 -2.82
CA PHE A 286 -12.77 4.99 -2.75
C PHE A 286 -13.16 5.94 -3.88
N PRO A 287 -14.12 5.55 -4.75
CA PRO A 287 -14.59 6.36 -5.87
C PRO A 287 -15.61 7.41 -5.41
N ILE A 288 -15.28 8.15 -4.36
CA ILE A 288 -16.09 9.25 -3.84
C ILE A 288 -15.46 10.58 -4.22
N GLU A 289 -16.27 11.62 -4.24
CA GLU A 289 -15.79 12.97 -4.56
C GLU A 289 -14.73 13.46 -3.55
N GLY A 290 -14.82 13.01 -2.29
CA GLY A 290 -13.94 13.44 -1.21
C GLY A 290 -14.34 14.81 -0.63
N TYR A 291 -13.56 15.28 0.33
CA TYR A 291 -13.86 16.50 1.11
C TYR A 291 -12.76 17.54 0.87
N ASP A 292 -13.11 18.68 0.30
CA ASP A 292 -12.16 19.76 -0.04
C ASP A 292 -11.61 20.40 1.23
N ILE A 293 -10.33 20.15 1.54
CA ILE A 293 -9.66 20.66 2.74
C ILE A 293 -9.55 22.19 2.72
N ARG A 294 -9.39 22.81 1.53
CA ARG A 294 -9.27 24.26 1.40
C ARG A 294 -10.55 24.98 1.80
N LYS A 295 -11.70 24.33 1.58
CA LYS A 295 -13.02 24.91 1.92
C LYS A 295 -13.43 24.63 3.35
N LEU A 296 -13.17 23.41 3.83
CA LEU A 296 -13.66 22.92 5.12
C LEU A 296 -12.65 23.10 6.25
N GLY A 297 -11.37 23.21 5.92
CA GLY A 297 -10.29 22.97 6.86
C GLY A 297 -10.10 21.46 7.12
N PHE A 298 -8.92 21.08 7.60
CA PHE A 298 -8.59 19.67 7.79
C PHE A 298 -9.49 18.96 8.81
N ALA A 299 -9.77 19.60 9.95
CA ALA A 299 -10.54 18.98 11.02
C ALA A 299 -11.97 18.58 10.60
N GLU A 300 -12.68 19.47 9.86
CA GLU A 300 -14.03 19.16 9.39
C GLU A 300 -13.99 18.16 8.21
N ALA A 301 -13.04 18.27 7.29
CA ALA A 301 -12.84 17.29 6.23
C ALA A 301 -12.57 15.88 6.80
N TRP A 302 -11.74 15.79 7.84
CA TRP A 302 -11.47 14.54 8.56
C TRP A 302 -12.74 13.98 9.23
N LYS A 303 -13.51 14.84 9.90
CA LYS A 303 -14.78 14.42 10.51
C LYS A 303 -15.75 13.88 9.47
N CYS A 304 -15.90 14.56 8.34
CA CYS A 304 -16.75 14.09 7.23
C CYS A 304 -16.30 12.74 6.69
N ALA A 305 -15.00 12.53 6.50
CA ALA A 305 -14.44 11.24 6.06
C ALA A 305 -14.70 10.11 7.07
N ARG A 306 -14.56 10.40 8.35
CA ARG A 306 -14.90 9.44 9.44
C ARG A 306 -16.39 9.10 9.45
N ASP A 307 -17.24 10.10 9.36
CA ASP A 307 -18.69 9.88 9.40
C ASP A 307 -19.15 9.09 8.17
N PHE A 308 -18.58 9.35 7.00
CA PHE A 308 -18.81 8.52 5.83
C PHE A 308 -18.42 7.05 6.07
N THR A 309 -17.25 6.76 6.64
CA THR A 309 -16.82 5.36 6.85
C THR A 309 -17.70 4.60 7.83
N LYS A 310 -18.37 5.29 8.75
CA LYS A 310 -19.37 4.67 9.64
C LYS A 310 -20.62 4.19 8.90
N THR A 311 -20.89 4.72 7.70
CA THR A 311 -22.03 4.29 6.86
C THR A 311 -21.68 3.11 5.96
N VAL A 312 -20.39 2.85 5.71
CA VAL A 312 -19.94 1.74 4.86
C VAL A 312 -20.24 0.40 5.54
N ARG A 313 -20.92 -0.49 4.82
CA ARG A 313 -21.19 -1.86 5.28
C ARG A 313 -20.47 -2.84 4.35
N LEU A 314 -19.89 -3.87 4.95
CA LEU A 314 -19.26 -4.97 4.24
C LEU A 314 -20.30 -6.03 3.86
N PRO A 315 -20.00 -6.91 2.88
CA PRO A 315 -20.93 -7.96 2.47
C PRO A 315 -21.28 -8.87 3.65
N SER A 316 -22.58 -9.12 3.86
CA SER A 316 -23.07 -9.98 4.95
C SER A 316 -22.56 -11.43 4.82
N GLU A 317 -22.40 -11.92 3.59
CA GLU A 317 -21.87 -13.26 3.30
C GLU A 317 -20.42 -13.44 3.81
N CYS A 318 -19.67 -12.35 3.94
CA CYS A 318 -18.29 -12.41 4.44
C CYS A 318 -18.24 -12.71 5.94
N ALA A 319 -19.23 -12.31 6.72
CA ALA A 319 -19.29 -12.57 8.17
C ALA A 319 -19.34 -14.07 8.49
N ALA A 320 -20.09 -14.85 7.70
CA ALA A 320 -20.22 -16.30 7.85
C ALA A 320 -19.17 -17.10 7.05
N CYS A 321 -18.24 -16.44 6.36
CA CYS A 321 -17.28 -17.11 5.50
C CYS A 321 -16.19 -17.79 6.33
N SER A 322 -15.85 -19.05 6.00
CA SER A 322 -14.78 -19.82 6.64
C SER A 322 -13.39 -19.19 6.49
N HIS A 323 -13.21 -18.32 5.48
CA HIS A 323 -11.98 -17.59 5.21
C HIS A 323 -11.97 -16.16 5.78
N ASN A 324 -12.96 -15.78 6.58
CA ASN A 324 -13.11 -14.41 7.07
C ASN A 324 -11.83 -13.90 7.77
N LYS A 325 -11.17 -14.76 8.57
CA LYS A 325 -9.99 -14.38 9.37
C LYS A 325 -8.70 -14.17 8.57
N ASP A 326 -8.61 -14.74 7.39
CA ASP A 326 -7.40 -14.79 6.56
C ASP A 326 -7.62 -14.23 5.15
N CYS A 327 -8.83 -13.78 4.84
CA CYS A 327 -9.18 -13.15 3.58
C CYS A 327 -8.74 -11.68 3.56
N CYS A 328 -8.15 -11.24 2.44
CA CYS A 328 -7.74 -9.84 2.25
C CYS A 328 -8.85 -8.95 1.64
N ALA A 329 -10.09 -9.43 1.55
CA ALA A 329 -11.21 -8.61 1.11
C ALA A 329 -11.43 -7.43 2.07
N CYS A 330 -11.55 -6.23 1.52
CA CYS A 330 -11.80 -5.00 2.26
C CYS A 330 -12.82 -4.13 1.51
N ALA A 331 -13.30 -3.08 2.13
CA ALA A 331 -14.24 -2.15 1.48
C ALA A 331 -13.75 -1.65 0.12
N SER A 332 -12.43 -1.40 -0.01
CA SER A 332 -11.84 -0.96 -1.28
C SER A 332 -11.89 -2.03 -2.36
N SER A 333 -11.62 -3.29 -2.03
CA SER A 333 -11.72 -4.38 -3.01
C SER A 333 -13.19 -4.67 -3.36
N CYS A 334 -14.10 -4.59 -2.40
CA CYS A 334 -15.52 -4.75 -2.69
C CYS A 334 -16.00 -3.71 -3.70
N ILE A 335 -15.79 -2.42 -3.43
CA ILE A 335 -16.23 -1.36 -4.34
C ILE A 335 -15.51 -1.41 -5.69
N ALA A 336 -14.20 -1.68 -5.72
CA ALA A 336 -13.44 -1.72 -6.95
C ALA A 336 -13.85 -2.89 -7.87
N GLU A 337 -14.18 -4.04 -7.30
CA GLU A 337 -14.58 -5.22 -8.07
C GLU A 337 -16.06 -5.20 -8.50
N THR A 338 -16.94 -4.61 -7.68
CA THR A 338 -18.38 -4.81 -7.84
C THR A 338 -19.18 -3.52 -8.05
N GLY A 339 -18.57 -2.37 -7.83
CA GLY A 339 -19.28 -1.08 -7.79
C GLY A 339 -20.07 -0.84 -6.51
N SER A 340 -19.95 -1.72 -5.49
CA SER A 340 -20.64 -1.58 -4.21
C SER A 340 -19.76 -2.04 -3.04
N PHE A 341 -19.91 -1.42 -1.86
CA PHE A 341 -19.17 -1.82 -0.66
C PHE A 341 -19.71 -3.11 -0.04
N ASP A 342 -21.00 -3.38 -0.22
CA ASP A 342 -21.75 -4.48 0.39
C ASP A 342 -21.90 -5.71 -0.53
N LYS A 343 -21.24 -5.72 -1.68
CA LYS A 343 -21.19 -6.84 -2.59
C LYS A 343 -19.87 -7.59 -2.50
N LYS A 344 -19.98 -8.90 -2.47
CA LYS A 344 -18.86 -9.83 -2.37
C LYS A 344 -17.95 -9.75 -3.61
N PRO A 345 -16.61 -9.51 -3.43
CA PRO A 345 -15.68 -9.42 -4.54
C PRO A 345 -15.21 -10.82 -4.97
N GLU A 346 -15.88 -11.43 -5.96
CA GLU A 346 -15.63 -12.81 -6.39
C GLU A 346 -14.17 -13.08 -6.79
N TYR A 347 -13.52 -12.10 -7.39
CA TYR A 347 -12.09 -12.21 -7.70
C TYR A 347 -11.26 -12.49 -6.43
N VAL A 348 -11.46 -11.69 -5.36
CA VAL A 348 -10.74 -11.85 -4.10
C VAL A 348 -11.10 -13.15 -3.40
N CYS A 349 -12.36 -13.57 -3.49
CA CYS A 349 -12.81 -14.85 -2.93
C CYS A 349 -12.13 -16.04 -3.63
N THR A 350 -12.08 -16.04 -4.97
CA THR A 350 -11.39 -17.06 -5.74
C THR A 350 -9.89 -17.06 -5.44
N PHE A 351 -9.27 -15.89 -5.43
CA PHE A 351 -7.86 -15.75 -5.03
C PHE A 351 -7.58 -16.39 -3.67
N THR A 352 -8.35 -16.04 -2.64
CA THR A 352 -8.13 -16.54 -1.28
C THR A 352 -8.29 -18.05 -1.19
N LYS A 353 -9.38 -18.60 -1.76
CA LYS A 353 -9.63 -20.05 -1.77
C LYS A 353 -8.49 -20.81 -2.46
N THR A 354 -8.14 -20.38 -3.67
CA THR A 354 -7.04 -21.00 -4.43
C THR A 354 -5.71 -20.92 -3.68
N PHE A 355 -5.39 -19.78 -3.07
CA PHE A 355 -4.15 -19.61 -2.31
C PHE A 355 -4.07 -20.61 -1.15
N HIS A 356 -5.15 -20.78 -0.38
CA HIS A 356 -5.22 -21.74 0.71
C HIS A 356 -5.12 -23.19 0.24
N GLU A 357 -5.81 -23.52 -0.86
CA GLU A 357 -5.78 -24.87 -1.45
C GLU A 357 -4.36 -25.24 -1.91
N LEU A 358 -3.68 -24.30 -2.58
CA LEU A 358 -2.30 -24.51 -3.04
C LEU A 358 -1.33 -24.78 -1.89
N ILE A 359 -1.43 -24.00 -0.79
CA ILE A 359 -0.58 -24.19 0.39
C ILE A 359 -0.86 -25.57 1.02
N ARG A 360 -2.13 -25.92 1.24
CA ARG A 360 -2.49 -27.22 1.82
C ARG A 360 -2.05 -28.37 0.95
N GLN A 361 -2.25 -28.31 -0.36
CA GLN A 361 -1.86 -29.36 -1.29
C GLN A 361 -0.35 -29.59 -1.31
N LYS A 362 0.43 -28.51 -1.23
CA LYS A 362 1.87 -28.58 -1.32
C LYS A 362 2.54 -29.00 -0.01
N TYR A 363 2.07 -28.48 1.11
CA TYR A 363 2.80 -28.58 2.38
C TYR A 363 2.16 -29.49 3.44
N SER A 364 0.84 -29.74 3.43
CA SER A 364 0.24 -30.65 4.42
C SER A 364 0.63 -32.13 4.25
N LYS A 365 1.24 -32.50 3.13
CA LYS A 365 1.75 -33.86 2.90
C LYS A 365 3.18 -34.07 3.42
N GLU A 366 3.96 -33.00 3.53
CA GLU A 366 5.34 -33.06 4.00
C GLU A 366 5.43 -33.26 5.52
N GLU A 367 4.46 -32.73 6.30
CA GLU A 367 4.41 -32.98 7.75
C GLU A 367 4.21 -34.46 8.07
N LYS A 368 3.40 -35.20 7.29
CA LYS A 368 3.15 -36.63 7.50
C LYS A 368 4.33 -37.54 7.12
N GLN A 369 5.29 -37.05 6.34
CA GLN A 369 6.48 -37.84 5.97
C GLN A 369 7.69 -37.57 6.88
N ASN A 370 7.65 -36.53 7.71
CA ASN A 370 8.71 -36.22 8.68
C ASN A 370 8.37 -36.70 10.10
N GLU A 371 7.17 -37.27 10.33
CA GLU A 371 6.76 -37.89 11.58
C GLU A 371 6.89 -39.45 11.58
N ASP A 372 7.24 -40.08 10.43
CA ASP A 372 7.58 -41.47 10.27
C ASP A 372 9.13 -41.64 10.16
#